data_b5359c26c08a4808afadaa19e5c0d548
#
_entry.id   b5359c26c08a4808afadaa19e5c0d548
#
_cell.length_a   1.000
_cell.length_b   1.000
_cell.length_c   1.000
_cell.angle_alpha   90.00
_cell.angle_beta   90.00
_cell.angle_gamma   90.00
#
_symmetry.space_group_name_H-M   'P 1'
#
loop_
_entity.id
_entity.type
_entity.pdbx_description
1 polymer ?
#
loop_
_entity_poly.entity_id
_entity_poly.type
_entity_poly.pdbx_seq_one_letter_code
_entity_poly.pdbx_strand_id
1 'polypeptide(L)'
;MAIILSQKFKQKQKLALTPSLKKSIDLLQLSRFELINKIQQEIEDNPFLEKIEDFENNSLLDKDFSFEIESKVDLKGSLLNQINDLNLDKKSFQISKLIIENIDEAGKLVEQLEDLEELSSFKYSIKEIETVLEEVIHKLHPLGIGHRDHKECIRIQIEFGKLKHELKEICLSIILNDSLDDLIKIKDSFIKKGGKELSFENALNEIKKCDLSPGLNFQESQYIYPDLRITKKNNQTKVKFIEKDFPKIKIDETLAENVKKNLKIKKNDKLSEKISEAKWLLSSISKRNDTVLKVGELILSKQINFFENNPLKIATLSNKEISEKLNIHQSTVSRILRNKYIDTPMGIIPLKSLMVSSVSKSRNVTSIQLMKLIEDITIKEK
;
A
#
# COMPACT_ATOMS: atom_id res chain seq x y z
N MET A 1 15.96 55.86 -47.41
CA MET A 1 15.18 54.87 -46.56
C MET A 1 16.01 54.54 -45.34
N ALA A 2 15.60 55.00 -44.18
CA ALA A 2 16.28 54.69 -42.90
C ALA A 2 15.66 53.43 -42.29
N ILE A 3 16.46 52.42 -42.13
CA ILE A 3 16.05 51.15 -41.46
C ILE A 3 16.13 51.38 -39.95
N ILE A 4 14.97 51.48 -39.28
CA ILE A 4 14.88 51.54 -37.83
C ILE A 4 14.88 50.10 -37.30
N LEU A 5 16.01 49.66 -36.78
CA LEU A 5 16.15 48.39 -36.06
C LEU A 5 15.58 48.56 -34.62
N SER A 6 14.35 48.10 -34.39
CA SER A 6 13.80 48.03 -33.06
C SER A 6 14.17 46.69 -32.41
N GLN A 7 15.12 46.68 -31.47
CA GLN A 7 15.40 45.55 -30.61
C GLN A 7 14.30 45.40 -29.58
N LYS A 8 13.42 44.39 -29.75
CA LYS A 8 12.47 43.98 -28.72
C LYS A 8 13.19 43.05 -27.73
N PHE A 9 13.58 43.56 -26.57
CA PHE A 9 14.04 42.76 -25.45
C PHE A 9 12.86 41.92 -24.91
N LYS A 10 12.84 40.64 -25.22
CA LYS A 10 11.95 39.67 -24.54
C LYS A 10 12.66 39.18 -23.26
N GLN A 11 12.38 39.81 -22.14
CA GLN A 11 12.82 39.35 -20.85
C GLN A 11 12.00 38.09 -20.48
N LYS A 12 12.59 36.90 -20.67
CA LYS A 12 12.03 35.66 -20.15
C LYS A 12 12.45 35.53 -18.71
N GLN A 13 11.56 35.87 -17.77
CA GLN A 13 11.75 35.50 -16.36
C GLN A 13 11.69 33.98 -16.27
N LYS A 14 12.84 33.32 -16.07
CA LYS A 14 12.89 31.94 -15.62
C LYS A 14 12.62 31.97 -14.11
N LEU A 15 11.43 31.55 -13.71
CA LEU A 15 11.12 31.26 -12.30
C LEU A 15 12.04 30.12 -11.85
N ALA A 16 13.18 30.45 -11.25
CA ALA A 16 14.02 29.49 -10.57
C ALA A 16 13.33 29.17 -9.24
N LEU A 17 12.90 27.92 -9.07
CA LEU A 17 12.38 27.41 -7.81
C LEU A 17 13.47 27.54 -6.73
N THR A 18 13.22 28.34 -5.69
CA THR A 18 14.14 28.42 -4.56
C THR A 18 14.21 27.06 -3.83
N PRO A 19 15.35 26.70 -3.24
CA PRO A 19 15.49 25.43 -2.51
C PRO A 19 14.41 25.24 -1.43
N SER A 20 14.02 26.32 -0.73
CA SER A 20 12.96 26.30 0.28
C SER A 20 11.58 25.99 -0.31
N LEU A 21 11.26 26.52 -1.49
CA LEU A 21 10.01 26.24 -2.18
C LEU A 21 9.96 24.76 -2.62
N LYS A 22 11.07 24.20 -3.10
CA LYS A 22 11.16 22.77 -3.46
C LYS A 22 10.91 21.90 -2.23
N LYS A 23 11.59 22.17 -1.11
CA LYS A 23 11.39 21.47 0.18
C LYS A 23 9.92 21.55 0.64
N SER A 24 9.23 22.70 0.50
CA SER A 24 7.81 22.84 0.87
C SER A 24 6.89 22.00 -0.01
N ILE A 25 7.18 21.90 -1.30
CA ILE A 25 6.43 21.08 -2.24
C ILE A 25 6.60 19.59 -1.92
N ASP A 26 7.81 19.18 -1.57
CA ASP A 26 8.12 17.80 -1.19
C ASP A 26 7.36 17.41 0.10
N LEU A 27 7.29 18.30 1.10
CA LEU A 27 6.50 18.10 2.32
C LEU A 27 5.00 17.88 2.05
N LEU A 28 4.44 18.47 1.00
CA LEU A 28 3.03 18.25 0.62
C LEU A 28 2.76 16.82 0.12
N GLN A 29 3.75 16.18 -0.50
CA GLN A 29 3.60 14.84 -1.09
C GLN A 29 3.76 13.72 -0.07
N LEU A 30 4.53 13.95 1.01
CA LEU A 30 4.82 12.94 2.02
C LEU A 30 3.53 12.39 2.65
N SER A 31 3.48 11.08 2.83
CA SER A 31 2.47 10.41 3.66
C SER A 31 2.60 10.90 5.12
N ARG A 32 1.60 10.58 5.95
CA ARG A 32 1.66 10.94 7.37
C ARG A 32 2.87 10.31 8.06
N PHE A 33 3.12 9.04 7.82
CA PHE A 33 4.25 8.31 8.41
C PHE A 33 5.61 8.89 7.98
N GLU A 34 5.81 9.11 6.68
CA GLU A 34 7.04 9.72 6.16
C GLU A 34 7.27 11.14 6.72
N LEU A 35 6.17 11.89 6.93
CA LEU A 35 6.28 13.23 7.52
C LEU A 35 6.72 13.17 8.99
N ILE A 36 6.17 12.24 9.77
CA ILE A 36 6.54 12.03 11.18
C ILE A 36 8.03 11.65 11.27
N ASN A 37 8.48 10.70 10.45
CA ASN A 37 9.89 10.31 10.41
C ASN A 37 10.81 11.47 10.03
N LYS A 38 10.41 12.27 9.03
CA LYS A 38 11.18 13.46 8.64
C LYS A 38 11.24 14.51 9.74
N ILE A 39 10.15 14.71 10.46
CA ILE A 39 10.11 15.61 11.61
C ILE A 39 11.05 15.12 12.70
N GLN A 40 11.09 13.82 13.00
CA GLN A 40 12.00 13.25 13.98
C GLN A 40 13.45 13.46 13.59
N GLN A 41 13.81 13.23 12.33
CA GLN A 41 15.16 13.51 11.82
C GLN A 41 15.54 14.97 11.96
N GLU A 42 14.63 15.90 11.62
CA GLU A 42 14.91 17.34 11.75
C GLU A 42 15.03 17.79 13.22
N ILE A 43 14.34 17.12 14.18
CA ILE A 43 14.51 17.36 15.61
C ILE A 43 15.89 16.90 16.07
N GLU A 44 16.38 15.77 15.60
CA GLU A 44 17.72 15.27 15.91
C GLU A 44 18.82 16.19 15.34
N ASP A 45 18.61 16.70 14.12
CA ASP A 45 19.58 17.54 13.42
C ASP A 45 19.59 19.01 13.90
N ASN A 46 18.46 19.49 14.47
CA ASN A 46 18.30 20.90 14.82
C ASN A 46 18.01 21.09 16.32
N PRO A 47 18.99 21.54 17.11
CA PRO A 47 18.87 21.67 18.57
C PRO A 47 17.87 22.75 19.04
N PHE A 48 17.29 23.53 18.14
CA PHE A 48 16.29 24.55 18.46
C PHE A 48 14.85 24.02 18.35
N LEU A 49 14.67 22.77 17.90
CA LEU A 49 13.38 22.12 17.82
C LEU A 49 13.17 21.21 19.04
N GLU A 50 12.10 21.45 19.76
CA GLU A 50 11.68 20.59 20.87
C GLU A 50 10.34 19.93 20.56
N LYS A 51 10.22 18.65 20.94
CA LYS A 51 8.97 17.93 20.95
C LYS A 51 8.19 18.33 22.21
N ILE A 52 6.95 18.77 22.05
CA ILE A 52 6.07 18.99 23.19
C ILE A 52 5.54 17.61 23.62
N GLU A 53 5.95 17.16 24.78
CA GLU A 53 5.37 15.99 25.42
C GLU A 53 4.07 16.41 26.10
N ASP A 54 2.93 16.00 25.56
CA ASP A 54 1.64 16.17 26.24
C ASP A 54 1.59 15.17 27.40
N PHE A 55 1.80 15.63 28.62
CA PHE A 55 1.75 14.81 29.84
C PHE A 55 0.41 14.10 30.07
N GLU A 56 -0.64 14.52 29.42
CA GLU A 56 -1.98 13.85 29.53
C GLU A 56 -2.07 12.53 28.73
N ASN A 57 -1.15 12.26 27.79
CA ASN A 57 -1.17 11.04 26.96
C ASN A 57 -0.05 10.03 27.30
N ASN A 58 0.85 10.35 28.23
CA ASN A 58 2.00 9.48 28.58
C ASN A 58 1.61 8.13 29.20
N SER A 59 0.38 7.94 29.65
CA SER A 59 -0.05 6.62 30.14
C SER A 59 -0.37 5.61 29.02
N LEU A 60 -0.52 6.08 27.76
CA LEU A 60 -0.84 5.22 26.62
C LEU A 60 0.29 5.16 25.57
N LEU A 61 1.19 6.17 25.53
CA LEU A 61 2.25 6.26 24.53
C LEU A 61 3.47 5.40 24.86
N ASP A 62 3.77 5.18 26.15
CA ASP A 62 4.90 4.31 26.57
C ASP A 62 4.57 2.81 26.53
N LYS A 63 3.28 2.44 26.38
CA LYS A 63 2.89 1.04 26.23
C LYS A 63 2.55 0.62 24.79
N ASP A 64 2.24 1.57 23.91
CA ASP A 64 1.74 1.24 22.56
C ASP A 64 2.68 1.66 21.42
N PHE A 65 3.78 2.38 21.72
CA PHE A 65 4.85 2.63 20.73
C PHE A 65 6.09 1.74 20.90
N SER A 66 6.24 1.03 21.98
CA SER A 66 6.70 -0.33 21.86
C SER A 66 5.51 -1.15 21.31
N PHE A 67 5.02 -0.82 20.12
CA PHE A 67 4.69 -1.93 19.26
C PHE A 67 5.99 -2.77 19.28
N GLU A 68 6.07 -3.74 20.14
CA GLU A 68 6.34 -5.06 19.69
C GLU A 68 5.42 -5.19 18.47
N ILE A 69 5.88 -4.71 17.32
CA ILE A 69 5.62 -5.38 16.10
C ILE A 69 6.01 -6.78 16.53
N GLU A 70 5.03 -7.58 16.99
CA GLU A 70 5.12 -9.01 16.78
C GLU A 70 5.49 -8.99 15.32
N SER A 71 6.77 -9.15 15.07
CA SER A 71 7.34 -9.20 13.74
C SER A 71 6.53 -10.33 13.15
N LYS A 72 5.45 -9.95 12.41
CA LYS A 72 4.65 -10.93 11.70
C LYS A 72 5.71 -11.60 10.88
N VAL A 73 6.01 -12.80 11.29
CA VAL A 73 7.14 -13.57 10.80
C VAL A 73 6.97 -13.55 9.30
N ASP A 74 7.89 -12.92 8.61
CA ASP A 74 7.96 -12.91 7.15
C ASP A 74 7.75 -14.33 6.64
N LEU A 75 7.20 -14.51 5.46
CA LEU A 75 6.97 -15.85 4.89
C LEU A 75 8.18 -16.77 5.12
N LYS A 76 9.39 -16.28 4.76
CA LYS A 76 10.65 -17.04 4.93
C LYS A 76 10.93 -17.36 6.40
N GLY A 77 10.72 -16.41 7.31
CA GLY A 77 10.88 -16.63 8.75
C GLY A 77 9.87 -17.63 9.31
N SER A 78 8.61 -17.59 8.85
CA SER A 78 7.58 -18.57 9.22
C SER A 78 7.96 -19.99 8.77
N LEU A 79 8.42 -20.13 7.52
CA LEU A 79 8.84 -21.40 6.95
C LEU A 79 10.07 -21.96 7.68
N LEU A 80 11.04 -21.12 8.00
CA LEU A 80 12.23 -21.53 8.77
C LEU A 80 11.85 -22.01 10.16
N ASN A 81 10.90 -21.37 10.83
CA ASN A 81 10.39 -21.83 12.14
C ASN A 81 9.72 -23.19 12.03
N GLN A 82 8.88 -23.39 11.00
CA GLN A 82 8.25 -24.70 10.77
C GLN A 82 9.27 -25.81 10.51
N ILE A 83 10.34 -25.53 9.76
CA ILE A 83 11.42 -26.49 9.52
C ILE A 83 12.21 -26.80 10.79
N ASN A 84 12.44 -25.80 11.66
CA ASN A 84 13.09 -26.01 12.95
C ASN A 84 12.27 -26.92 13.87
N ASP A 85 10.93 -26.86 13.79
CA ASP A 85 10.00 -27.71 14.55
C ASP A 85 9.96 -29.15 14.01
N LEU A 86 10.33 -29.35 12.75
CA LEU A 86 10.46 -30.66 12.14
C LEU A 86 11.84 -31.24 12.47
N ASN A 87 11.89 -32.43 13.08
CA ASN A 87 13.13 -33.14 13.38
C ASN A 87 13.75 -33.72 12.10
N LEU A 88 14.34 -32.84 11.26
CA LEU A 88 14.96 -33.21 10.00
C LEU A 88 16.45 -33.58 10.17
N ASP A 89 16.94 -34.43 9.29
CA ASP A 89 18.37 -34.69 9.17
C ASP A 89 19.14 -33.41 8.79
N LYS A 90 20.37 -33.29 9.26
CA LYS A 90 21.22 -32.12 8.97
C LYS A 90 21.32 -31.80 7.47
N LYS A 91 21.34 -32.80 6.62
CA LYS A 91 21.34 -32.65 5.16
C LYS A 91 20.03 -32.05 4.65
N SER A 92 18.90 -32.68 5.01
CA SER A 92 17.55 -32.22 4.60
C SER A 92 17.25 -30.82 5.12
N PHE A 93 17.68 -30.47 6.32
CA PHE A 93 17.56 -29.14 6.90
C PHE A 93 18.34 -28.09 6.07
N GLN A 94 19.58 -28.36 5.67
CA GLN A 94 20.36 -27.43 4.87
C GLN A 94 19.79 -27.24 3.46
N ILE A 95 19.30 -28.30 2.82
CA ILE A 95 18.61 -28.23 1.52
C ILE A 95 17.31 -27.45 1.65
N SER A 96 16.50 -27.69 2.67
CA SER A 96 15.26 -26.96 2.91
C SER A 96 15.50 -25.46 3.10
N LYS A 97 16.56 -25.10 3.85
CA LYS A 97 16.96 -23.71 4.03
C LYS A 97 17.34 -23.05 2.71
N LEU A 98 18.14 -23.74 1.89
CA LEU A 98 18.54 -23.26 0.56
C LEU A 98 17.32 -23.05 -0.34
N ILE A 99 16.34 -23.96 -0.34
CA ILE A 99 15.09 -23.80 -1.10
C ILE A 99 14.31 -22.59 -0.62
N ILE A 100 14.13 -22.39 0.70
CA ILE A 100 13.36 -21.26 1.27
C ILE A 100 14.02 -19.92 0.93
N GLU A 101 15.35 -19.84 0.93
CA GLU A 101 16.05 -18.60 0.55
C GLU A 101 15.77 -18.19 -0.90
N ASN A 102 15.47 -19.15 -1.77
CA ASN A 102 15.18 -18.96 -3.20
C ASN A 102 13.66 -18.95 -3.53
N ILE A 103 12.78 -18.89 -2.54
CA ILE A 103 11.33 -18.67 -2.73
C ILE A 103 11.05 -17.17 -2.77
N ASP A 104 10.16 -16.74 -3.69
CA ASP A 104 9.69 -15.37 -3.79
C ASP A 104 8.57 -15.06 -2.77
N GLU A 105 8.11 -13.81 -2.75
CA GLU A 105 7.04 -13.35 -1.88
C GLU A 105 5.69 -14.03 -2.17
N ALA A 106 5.48 -14.53 -3.38
CA ALA A 106 4.27 -15.26 -3.78
C ALA A 106 4.29 -16.75 -3.36
N GLY A 107 5.46 -17.26 -2.97
CA GLY A 107 5.68 -18.66 -2.61
C GLY A 107 6.17 -19.52 -3.76
N LYS A 108 6.53 -18.93 -4.91
CA LYS A 108 7.09 -19.62 -6.08
C LYS A 108 8.59 -19.82 -5.93
N LEU A 109 9.10 -20.96 -6.39
CA LEU A 109 10.53 -21.19 -6.54
C LEU A 109 11.05 -20.41 -7.76
N VAL A 110 11.98 -19.48 -7.53
CA VAL A 110 12.51 -18.60 -8.59
C VAL A 110 13.49 -19.34 -9.48
N GLU A 111 14.41 -20.06 -8.85
CA GLU A 111 15.52 -20.77 -9.51
C GLU A 111 15.09 -22.17 -9.93
N GLN A 112 15.70 -22.68 -11.01
CA GLN A 112 15.53 -24.08 -11.42
C GLN A 112 16.35 -25.01 -10.50
N LEU A 113 16.02 -26.31 -10.47
CA LEU A 113 16.70 -27.27 -9.60
C LEU A 113 18.19 -27.39 -9.93
N GLU A 114 18.55 -27.18 -11.19
CA GLU A 114 19.95 -27.19 -11.69
C GLU A 114 20.72 -25.98 -11.10
N ASP A 115 20.09 -24.80 -11.07
CA ASP A 115 20.69 -23.59 -10.49
C ASP A 115 20.89 -23.74 -8.97
N LEU A 116 19.97 -24.42 -8.26
CA LEU A 116 20.12 -24.75 -6.84
C LEU A 116 21.26 -25.72 -6.55
N GLU A 117 21.52 -26.68 -7.46
CA GLU A 117 22.69 -27.56 -7.38
C GLU A 117 23.98 -26.74 -7.49
N GLU A 118 24.07 -25.81 -8.46
CA GLU A 118 25.23 -24.92 -8.61
C GLU A 118 25.41 -24.01 -7.39
N LEU A 119 24.32 -23.39 -6.86
CA LEU A 119 24.35 -22.56 -5.65
C LEU A 119 24.85 -23.33 -4.42
N SER A 120 24.57 -24.63 -4.34
CA SER A 120 25.12 -25.51 -3.30
C SER A 120 26.57 -25.90 -3.51
N SER A 121 27.25 -25.44 -4.60
CA SER A 121 28.58 -25.86 -5.04
C SER A 121 28.63 -27.36 -5.29
N PHE A 122 27.60 -27.92 -5.93
CA PHE A 122 27.45 -29.34 -6.25
C PHE A 122 27.52 -30.28 -5.02
N LYS A 123 27.19 -29.75 -3.85
CA LYS A 123 27.19 -30.53 -2.61
C LYS A 123 25.98 -31.46 -2.50
N TYR A 124 24.88 -31.10 -3.14
CA TYR A 124 23.60 -31.84 -3.14
C TYR A 124 23.20 -32.10 -4.58
N SER A 125 22.77 -33.34 -4.87
CA SER A 125 22.29 -33.69 -6.21
C SER A 125 20.86 -33.17 -6.45
N ILE A 126 20.52 -32.95 -7.73
CA ILE A 126 19.15 -32.52 -8.13
C ILE A 126 18.09 -33.45 -7.53
N LYS A 127 18.32 -34.76 -7.51
CA LYS A 127 17.38 -35.74 -6.94
C LYS A 127 17.17 -35.55 -5.43
N GLU A 128 18.23 -35.22 -4.68
CA GLU A 128 18.13 -34.96 -3.25
C GLU A 128 17.37 -33.67 -2.99
N ILE A 129 17.56 -32.64 -3.81
CA ILE A 129 16.82 -31.36 -3.71
C ILE A 129 15.35 -31.59 -4.02
N GLU A 130 15.03 -32.35 -5.07
CA GLU A 130 13.66 -32.66 -5.46
C GLU A 130 12.92 -33.48 -4.39
N THR A 131 13.55 -34.51 -3.83
CA THR A 131 12.94 -35.28 -2.73
C THR A 131 12.63 -34.42 -1.50
N VAL A 132 13.53 -33.52 -1.10
CA VAL A 132 13.31 -32.61 0.02
C VAL A 132 12.23 -31.57 -0.34
N LEU A 133 12.16 -31.10 -1.57
CA LEU A 133 11.11 -30.20 -2.03
C LEU A 133 9.72 -30.85 -1.87
N GLU A 134 9.55 -32.09 -2.34
CA GLU A 134 8.27 -32.80 -2.31
C GLU A 134 7.89 -33.32 -0.93
N GLU A 135 8.85 -33.85 -0.16
CA GLU A 135 8.58 -34.48 1.13
C GLU A 135 8.50 -33.48 2.29
N VAL A 136 9.22 -32.37 2.21
CA VAL A 136 9.31 -31.40 3.30
C VAL A 136 8.59 -30.09 2.93
N ILE A 137 9.03 -29.41 1.85
CA ILE A 137 8.57 -28.06 1.54
C ILE A 137 7.09 -28.01 1.15
N HIS A 138 6.63 -28.95 0.34
CA HIS A 138 5.22 -29.01 -0.11
C HIS A 138 4.22 -29.26 1.04
N LYS A 139 4.69 -29.76 2.20
CA LYS A 139 3.86 -30.00 3.39
C LYS A 139 3.80 -28.81 4.35
N LEU A 140 4.63 -27.78 4.13
CA LEU A 140 4.64 -26.58 4.98
C LEU A 140 3.40 -25.72 4.76
N HIS A 141 3.08 -24.90 5.74
CA HIS A 141 2.00 -23.91 5.66
C HIS A 141 2.53 -22.52 5.35
N PRO A 142 1.86 -21.82 4.40
CA PRO A 142 0.67 -22.19 3.63
C PRO A 142 0.94 -23.24 2.55
N LEU A 143 -0.07 -24.07 2.25
CA LEU A 143 0.03 -25.11 1.22
C LEU A 143 0.23 -24.48 -0.17
N GLY A 144 1.06 -25.12 -0.98
CA GLY A 144 1.35 -24.67 -2.33
C GLY A 144 2.66 -23.87 -2.47
N ILE A 145 3.47 -23.79 -1.41
CA ILE A 145 4.79 -23.15 -1.44
C ILE A 145 5.82 -24.08 -2.13
N GLY A 146 6.84 -23.45 -2.74
CA GLY A 146 7.89 -24.16 -3.45
C GLY A 146 7.48 -24.67 -4.82
N HIS A 147 6.35 -24.22 -5.35
CA HIS A 147 5.89 -24.62 -6.69
C HIS A 147 6.76 -23.98 -7.78
N ARG A 148 6.96 -24.71 -8.86
CA ARG A 148 7.64 -24.25 -10.08
C ARG A 148 6.65 -23.60 -11.05
N ASP A 149 5.44 -24.18 -11.15
CA ASP A 149 4.35 -23.74 -12.02
C ASP A 149 3.02 -23.60 -11.27
N HIS A 150 2.12 -22.76 -11.77
CA HIS A 150 0.79 -22.59 -11.18
C HIS A 150 -0.01 -23.88 -11.08
N LYS A 151 0.17 -24.84 -12.03
CA LYS A 151 -0.45 -26.15 -11.97
C LYS A 151 0.05 -26.98 -10.80
N GLU A 152 1.35 -26.93 -10.56
CA GLU A 152 1.97 -27.58 -9.41
C GLU A 152 1.48 -26.98 -8.09
N CYS A 153 1.31 -25.65 -8.03
CA CYS A 153 0.75 -24.98 -6.86
C CYS A 153 -0.66 -25.52 -6.52
N ILE A 154 -1.54 -25.60 -7.52
CA ILE A 154 -2.91 -26.12 -7.33
C ILE A 154 -2.84 -27.61 -6.96
N ARG A 155 -1.98 -28.39 -7.60
CA ARG A 155 -1.79 -29.82 -7.29
C ARG A 155 -1.40 -30.04 -5.85
N ILE A 156 -0.44 -29.30 -5.33
CA ILE A 156 0.02 -29.37 -3.93
C ILE A 156 -1.10 -29.05 -2.97
N GLN A 157 -1.86 -27.98 -3.23
CA GLN A 157 -2.98 -27.58 -2.37
C GLN A 157 -4.10 -28.64 -2.32
N ILE A 158 -4.37 -29.29 -3.44
CA ILE A 158 -5.36 -30.36 -3.51
C ILE A 158 -4.85 -31.63 -2.85
N GLU A 159 -3.59 -32.00 -3.07
CA GLU A 159 -2.99 -33.21 -2.54
C GLU A 159 -2.87 -33.19 -1.01
N PHE A 160 -2.43 -32.06 -0.45
CA PHE A 160 -2.26 -31.90 1.00
C PHE A 160 -3.45 -31.25 1.70
N GLY A 161 -4.46 -30.76 0.93
CA GLY A 161 -5.69 -30.16 1.44
C GLY A 161 -6.63 -31.17 2.12
N LYS A 162 -7.58 -30.67 2.90
CA LYS A 162 -8.59 -31.49 3.64
C LYS A 162 -9.77 -31.88 2.72
N LEU A 163 -9.50 -32.42 1.54
CA LEU A 163 -10.52 -32.84 0.60
C LEU A 163 -10.81 -34.37 0.70
N LYS A 164 -12.03 -34.80 0.31
CA LYS A 164 -12.36 -36.21 0.22
C LYS A 164 -11.57 -36.88 -0.91
N HIS A 165 -11.15 -38.12 -0.73
CA HIS A 165 -10.30 -38.86 -1.67
C HIS A 165 -10.86 -38.89 -3.10
N GLU A 166 -12.16 -39.14 -3.25
CA GLU A 166 -12.85 -39.15 -4.55
C GLU A 166 -12.76 -37.81 -5.29
N LEU A 167 -12.89 -36.69 -4.55
CA LEU A 167 -12.78 -35.36 -5.13
C LEU A 167 -11.33 -35.03 -5.52
N LYS A 168 -10.33 -35.48 -4.72
CA LYS A 168 -8.93 -35.32 -5.04
C LYS A 168 -8.55 -35.96 -6.37
N GLU A 169 -8.98 -37.19 -6.62
CA GLU A 169 -8.72 -37.90 -7.87
C GLU A 169 -9.31 -37.17 -9.07
N ILE A 170 -10.54 -36.65 -8.94
CA ILE A 170 -11.21 -35.88 -10.00
C ILE A 170 -10.41 -34.60 -10.27
N CYS A 171 -10.06 -33.85 -9.22
CA CYS A 171 -9.30 -32.60 -9.35
C CYS A 171 -7.93 -32.83 -10.01
N LEU A 172 -7.21 -33.86 -9.59
CA LEU A 172 -5.91 -34.21 -10.17
C LEU A 172 -6.05 -34.60 -11.66
N SER A 173 -7.09 -35.33 -12.04
CA SER A 173 -7.34 -35.68 -13.43
C SER A 173 -7.65 -34.44 -14.29
N ILE A 174 -8.28 -33.42 -13.72
CA ILE A 174 -8.57 -32.15 -14.41
C ILE A 174 -7.28 -31.33 -14.61
N ILE A 175 -6.42 -31.28 -13.61
CA ILE A 175 -5.17 -30.46 -13.63
C ILE A 175 -4.15 -30.99 -14.63
N LEU A 176 -4.10 -32.31 -14.82
CA LEU A 176 -3.17 -32.95 -15.75
C LEU A 176 -3.44 -32.62 -17.23
N ASN A 177 -4.60 -32.03 -17.55
CA ASN A 177 -5.00 -31.72 -18.92
C ASN A 177 -4.89 -30.24 -19.23
N ASP A 178 -4.36 -29.91 -20.43
CA ASP A 178 -3.90 -28.58 -20.79
C ASP A 178 -4.92 -27.73 -21.56
N SER A 179 -6.00 -28.32 -22.08
CA SER A 179 -6.95 -27.62 -22.94
C SER A 179 -8.40 -27.65 -22.44
N LEU A 180 -9.17 -26.61 -22.77
CA LEU A 180 -10.61 -26.53 -22.48
C LEU A 180 -11.40 -27.65 -23.19
N ASP A 181 -10.98 -28.04 -24.38
CA ASP A 181 -11.60 -29.13 -25.14
C ASP A 181 -11.42 -30.49 -24.46
N ASP A 182 -10.30 -30.65 -23.76
CA ASP A 182 -10.03 -31.86 -22.98
C ASP A 182 -10.87 -31.89 -21.70
N LEU A 183 -11.18 -30.74 -21.10
CA LEU A 183 -12.11 -30.66 -19.95
C LEU A 183 -13.51 -31.20 -20.31
N ILE A 184 -14.00 -30.90 -21.51
CA ILE A 184 -15.28 -31.41 -21.98
C ILE A 184 -15.22 -32.93 -22.15
N LYS A 185 -14.16 -33.45 -22.76
CA LYS A 185 -13.92 -34.89 -22.94
C LYS A 185 -13.80 -35.62 -21.61
N ILE A 186 -13.12 -35.01 -20.61
CA ILE A 186 -13.00 -35.57 -19.27
C ILE A 186 -14.36 -35.60 -18.58
N LYS A 187 -15.16 -34.53 -18.67
CA LYS A 187 -16.50 -34.48 -18.14
C LYS A 187 -17.35 -35.62 -18.73
N ASP A 188 -17.34 -35.78 -20.08
CA ASP A 188 -18.09 -36.81 -20.77
C ASP A 188 -17.58 -38.21 -20.40
N SER A 189 -16.29 -38.42 -20.30
CA SER A 189 -15.69 -39.71 -19.90
C SER A 189 -16.02 -40.06 -18.45
N PHE A 190 -16.03 -39.06 -17.56
CA PHE A 190 -16.40 -39.23 -16.16
C PHE A 190 -17.86 -39.59 -15.97
N ILE A 191 -18.76 -38.94 -16.72
CA ILE A 191 -20.21 -39.24 -16.73
C ILE A 191 -20.45 -40.66 -17.31
N LYS A 192 -19.76 -41.03 -18.40
CA LYS A 192 -19.83 -42.38 -18.97
C LYS A 192 -19.39 -43.49 -18.02
N LYS A 193 -18.46 -43.19 -17.10
CA LYS A 193 -17.99 -44.09 -16.03
C LYS A 193 -18.91 -44.14 -14.82
N GLY A 194 -20.08 -43.47 -14.88
CA GLY A 194 -21.07 -43.46 -13.78
C GLY A 194 -20.84 -42.38 -12.73
N GLY A 195 -19.94 -41.44 -12.97
CA GLY A 195 -19.71 -40.29 -12.08
C GLY A 195 -20.87 -39.30 -12.13
N LYS A 196 -21.18 -38.69 -10.98
CA LYS A 196 -22.23 -37.65 -10.90
C LYS A 196 -21.69 -36.32 -11.42
N GLU A 197 -22.43 -35.65 -12.31
CA GLU A 197 -22.09 -34.31 -12.82
C GLU A 197 -21.84 -33.31 -11.69
N LEU A 198 -22.63 -33.37 -10.62
CA LEU A 198 -22.46 -32.56 -9.42
C LEU A 198 -21.06 -32.71 -8.74
N SER A 199 -20.48 -33.91 -8.78
CA SER A 199 -19.14 -34.17 -8.24
C SER A 199 -18.06 -33.51 -9.07
N PHE A 200 -18.23 -33.40 -10.38
CA PHE A 200 -17.34 -32.72 -11.28
C PHE A 200 -17.40 -31.19 -11.09
N GLU A 201 -18.62 -30.64 -10.96
CA GLU A 201 -18.80 -29.21 -10.65
C GLU A 201 -18.21 -28.82 -9.28
N ASN A 202 -18.38 -29.67 -8.27
CA ASN A 202 -17.76 -29.48 -6.98
C ASN A 202 -16.24 -29.49 -7.07
N ALA A 203 -15.64 -30.38 -7.86
CA ALA A 203 -14.20 -30.42 -8.10
C ALA A 203 -13.71 -29.13 -8.78
N LEU A 204 -14.40 -28.63 -9.78
CA LEU A 204 -14.08 -27.33 -10.40
C LEU A 204 -14.18 -26.17 -9.43
N ASN A 205 -15.18 -26.18 -8.54
CA ASN A 205 -15.33 -25.14 -7.53
C ASN A 205 -14.20 -25.19 -6.49
N GLU A 206 -13.73 -26.38 -6.11
CA GLU A 206 -12.56 -26.50 -5.21
C GLU A 206 -11.27 -26.02 -5.89
N ILE A 207 -11.04 -26.34 -7.15
CA ILE A 207 -9.90 -25.83 -7.93
C ILE A 207 -9.94 -24.28 -8.00
N LYS A 208 -11.12 -23.67 -8.20
CA LYS A 208 -11.28 -22.21 -8.22
C LYS A 208 -11.00 -21.54 -6.87
N LYS A 209 -11.12 -22.26 -5.76
CA LYS A 209 -10.81 -21.75 -4.42
C LYS A 209 -9.32 -21.78 -4.09
N CYS A 210 -8.51 -22.52 -4.86
CA CYS A 210 -7.08 -22.59 -4.66
C CYS A 210 -6.44 -21.22 -4.90
N ASP A 211 -5.48 -20.88 -4.04
CA ASP A 211 -4.72 -19.65 -4.13
C ASP A 211 -3.46 -19.87 -4.97
N LEU A 212 -3.29 -19.08 -6.03
CA LEU A 212 -2.12 -19.17 -6.93
C LEU A 212 -0.86 -18.51 -6.34
N SER A 213 -1.02 -17.72 -5.28
CA SER A 213 0.07 -16.96 -4.64
C SER A 213 -0.06 -17.03 -3.11
N PRO A 214 0.08 -18.23 -2.52
CA PRO A 214 -0.18 -18.44 -1.09
C PRO A 214 0.75 -17.64 -0.17
N GLY A 215 1.92 -17.23 -0.66
CA GLY A 215 2.89 -16.40 0.08
C GLY A 215 2.41 -14.97 0.33
N LEU A 216 1.57 -14.40 -0.54
CA LEU A 216 1.09 -13.02 -0.40
C LEU A 216 0.26 -12.79 0.88
N ASN A 217 -0.30 -13.83 1.47
CA ASN A 217 -1.03 -13.74 2.74
C ASN A 217 -0.12 -13.35 3.92
N PHE A 218 1.21 -13.47 3.76
CA PHE A 218 2.22 -13.04 4.75
C PHE A 218 2.76 -11.64 4.49
N GLN A 219 2.37 -11.00 3.38
CA GLN A 219 2.78 -9.61 3.15
C GLN A 219 2.21 -8.73 4.26
N GLU A 220 3.06 -7.88 4.80
CA GLU A 220 2.66 -6.87 5.76
C GLU A 220 1.58 -6.00 5.13
N SER A 221 0.38 -6.04 5.70
CA SER A 221 -0.61 -5.03 5.38
C SER A 221 -0.04 -3.69 5.80
N GLN A 222 0.34 -2.84 4.86
CA GLN A 222 0.81 -1.50 5.16
C GLN A 222 -0.26 -0.78 5.98
N TYR A 223 0.06 -0.45 7.23
CA TYR A 223 -0.83 0.35 8.06
C TYR A 223 -0.98 1.73 7.44
N ILE A 224 -2.20 2.03 7.02
CA ILE A 224 -2.53 3.32 6.43
C ILE A 224 -3.00 4.23 7.55
N TYR A 225 -2.21 5.28 7.83
CA TYR A 225 -2.58 6.31 8.78
C TYR A 225 -3.37 7.42 8.06
N PRO A 226 -4.66 7.63 8.38
CA PRO A 226 -5.43 8.70 7.78
C PRO A 226 -4.98 10.06 8.29
N ASP A 227 -4.96 11.07 7.40
CA ASP A 227 -4.69 12.47 7.75
C ASP A 227 -5.94 13.18 8.27
N LEU A 228 -7.11 12.81 7.74
CA LEU A 228 -8.39 13.45 8.01
C LEU A 228 -9.40 12.45 8.56
N ARG A 229 -10.35 12.94 9.37
CA ARG A 229 -11.49 12.17 9.87
C ARG A 229 -12.78 12.90 9.63
N ILE A 230 -13.81 12.18 9.21
CA ILE A 230 -15.18 12.68 9.14
C ILE A 230 -15.85 12.47 10.49
N THR A 231 -16.37 13.57 11.05
CA THR A 231 -17.16 13.53 12.28
C THR A 231 -18.55 14.06 12.01
N LYS A 232 -19.57 13.31 12.41
CA LYS A 232 -20.97 13.74 12.35
C LYS A 232 -21.40 14.26 13.73
N LYS A 233 -21.66 15.57 13.84
CA LYS A 233 -22.23 16.21 15.04
C LYS A 233 -23.48 17.02 14.66
N ASN A 234 -24.58 16.83 15.37
CA ASN A 234 -25.83 17.58 15.18
C ASN A 234 -26.30 17.61 13.72
N ASN A 235 -26.32 16.45 13.04
CA ASN A 235 -26.65 16.31 11.61
C ASN A 235 -25.75 17.11 10.64
N GLN A 236 -24.64 17.67 11.10
CA GLN A 236 -23.63 18.30 10.26
C GLN A 236 -22.39 17.40 10.18
N THR A 237 -22.00 17.08 8.96
CA THR A 237 -20.79 16.32 8.68
C THR A 237 -19.63 17.30 8.54
N LYS A 238 -18.57 17.14 9.34
CA LYS A 238 -17.38 18.00 9.33
C LYS A 238 -16.12 17.15 9.18
N VAL A 239 -15.14 17.68 8.45
CA VAL A 239 -13.78 17.11 8.39
C VAL A 239 -12.96 17.72 9.50
N LYS A 240 -12.15 16.88 10.15
CA LYS A 240 -11.14 17.30 11.11
C LYS A 240 -9.81 16.69 10.75
N PHE A 241 -8.74 17.43 10.99
CA PHE A 241 -7.39 16.87 10.93
C PHE A 241 -7.17 15.98 12.17
N ILE A 242 -6.54 14.83 11.99
CA ILE A 242 -6.24 13.91 13.09
C ILE A 242 -4.92 14.36 13.72
N GLU A 243 -5.00 14.99 14.87
CA GLU A 243 -3.83 15.45 15.63
C GLU A 243 -3.21 14.33 16.47
N LYS A 244 -3.96 13.25 16.73
CA LYS A 244 -3.47 12.10 17.49
C LYS A 244 -2.24 11.53 16.81
N ASP A 245 -1.19 11.23 17.56
CA ASP A 245 0.10 10.69 17.08
C ASP A 245 0.89 11.62 16.14
N PHE A 246 0.47 12.89 16.00
CA PHE A 246 1.24 13.89 15.26
C PHE A 246 2.16 14.65 16.23
N PRO A 247 3.48 14.65 16.01
CA PRO A 247 4.40 15.31 16.94
C PRO A 247 4.15 16.82 16.96
N LYS A 248 3.78 17.33 18.12
CA LYS A 248 3.71 18.77 18.36
C LYS A 248 5.12 19.29 18.60
N ILE A 249 5.55 20.21 17.77
CA ILE A 249 6.90 20.78 17.79
C ILE A 249 6.80 22.25 18.16
N LYS A 250 7.71 22.71 18.98
CA LYS A 250 7.93 24.13 19.25
C LYS A 250 9.41 24.49 19.09
N ILE A 251 9.67 25.77 18.98
CA ILE A 251 11.02 26.31 19.03
C ILE A 251 11.35 26.66 20.48
N ASP A 252 12.49 26.20 20.95
CA ASP A 252 13.00 26.68 22.23
C ASP A 252 13.40 28.17 22.11
N GLU A 253 12.48 29.03 22.58
CA GLU A 253 12.66 30.49 22.54
C GLU A 253 13.81 30.93 23.42
N THR A 254 14.05 30.22 24.52
CA THR A 254 15.11 30.56 25.48
C THR A 254 16.51 30.35 24.90
N LEU A 255 16.71 29.21 24.24
CA LEU A 255 17.96 28.94 23.50
C LEU A 255 18.11 29.87 22.31
N ALA A 256 17.02 30.10 21.55
CA ALA A 256 17.05 30.95 20.38
C ALA A 256 17.38 32.43 20.74
N GLU A 257 16.87 32.94 21.86
CA GLU A 257 17.19 34.32 22.37
C GLU A 257 18.62 34.41 22.88
N ASN A 258 19.08 33.45 23.66
CA ASN A 258 20.44 33.41 24.17
C ASN A 258 21.47 33.39 23.04
N VAL A 259 21.21 32.60 22.02
CA VAL A 259 22.04 32.53 20.82
C VAL A 259 22.02 33.86 20.05
N LYS A 260 20.83 34.48 19.87
CA LYS A 260 20.74 35.81 19.23
C LYS A 260 21.48 36.91 19.98
N LYS A 261 21.44 36.89 21.32
CA LYS A 261 22.20 37.84 22.16
C LYS A 261 23.71 37.64 21.99
N ASN A 262 24.16 36.38 21.95
CA ASN A 262 25.57 36.03 21.76
C ASN A 262 26.07 36.23 20.31
N LEU A 263 25.18 36.07 19.30
CA LEU A 263 25.47 36.29 17.87
C LEU A 263 25.75 37.79 17.55
N LYS A 264 25.21 38.74 18.36
CA LYS A 264 25.58 40.14 18.24
C LYS A 264 27.09 40.40 18.57
N ILE A 265 27.72 39.42 19.24
CA ILE A 265 29.13 39.49 19.66
C ILE A 265 30.04 38.67 18.73
N LYS A 266 29.55 37.59 18.14
CA LYS A 266 30.29 36.73 17.17
C LYS A 266 29.37 36.32 16.02
N LYS A 267 29.71 36.67 14.77
CA LYS A 267 29.00 36.28 13.54
C LYS A 267 29.11 34.76 13.33
N ASN A 268 28.24 33.99 13.96
CA ASN A 268 28.08 32.58 13.65
C ASN A 268 26.83 32.40 12.74
N ASP A 269 27.04 32.53 11.44
CA ASP A 269 25.96 32.43 10.42
C ASP A 269 25.21 31.07 10.46
N LYS A 270 25.92 29.99 10.80
CA LYS A 270 25.33 28.62 10.86
C LYS A 270 24.21 28.45 11.90
N LEU A 271 24.31 29.09 13.08
CA LEU A 271 23.28 28.99 14.11
C LEU A 271 22.03 29.82 13.75
N SER A 272 22.22 30.97 13.09
CA SER A 272 21.12 31.78 12.60
C SER A 272 20.37 31.10 11.47
N GLU A 273 21.07 30.35 10.61
CA GLU A 273 20.48 29.52 9.57
C GLU A 273 19.63 28.41 10.16
N LYS A 274 20.12 27.70 11.18
CA LYS A 274 19.32 26.62 11.84
C LYS A 274 18.05 27.15 12.52
N ILE A 275 18.07 28.32 13.14
CA ILE A 275 16.87 28.96 13.68
C ILE A 275 15.87 29.30 12.56
N SER A 276 16.39 29.83 11.45
CA SER A 276 15.52 30.14 10.29
C SER A 276 14.91 28.88 9.65
N GLU A 277 15.67 27.80 9.57
CA GLU A 277 15.21 26.49 9.11
C GLU A 277 14.12 25.92 10.04
N ALA A 278 14.31 25.98 11.37
CA ALA A 278 13.30 25.56 12.33
C ALA A 278 11.97 26.32 12.16
N LYS A 279 12.04 27.66 12.05
CA LYS A 279 10.86 28.50 11.81
C LYS A 279 10.16 28.18 10.49
N TRP A 280 10.96 28.01 9.44
CA TRP A 280 10.47 27.66 8.13
C TRP A 280 9.75 26.28 8.16
N LEU A 281 10.33 25.28 8.84
CA LEU A 281 9.75 23.94 8.97
C LEU A 281 8.38 23.98 9.65
N LEU A 282 8.27 24.64 10.81
CA LEU A 282 7.02 24.80 11.54
C LEU A 282 5.93 25.49 10.70
N SER A 283 6.31 26.60 10.04
CA SER A 283 5.39 27.33 9.15
C SER A 283 4.95 26.47 7.97
N SER A 284 5.86 25.65 7.41
CA SER A 284 5.57 24.77 6.27
C SER A 284 4.64 23.63 6.65
N ILE A 285 4.84 23.02 7.83
CA ILE A 285 3.97 21.96 8.37
C ILE A 285 2.55 22.52 8.63
N SER A 286 2.44 23.68 9.29
CA SER A 286 1.15 24.32 9.55
C SER A 286 0.41 24.61 8.24
N LYS A 287 1.07 25.25 7.28
CA LYS A 287 0.49 25.54 5.96
C LYS A 287 0.07 24.28 5.20
N ARG A 288 0.87 23.19 5.32
CA ARG A 288 0.51 21.90 4.73
C ARG A 288 -0.79 21.37 5.34
N ASN A 289 -0.88 21.32 6.66
CA ASN A 289 -2.04 20.78 7.37
C ASN A 289 -3.29 21.59 7.07
N ASP A 290 -3.20 22.93 7.07
CA ASP A 290 -4.30 23.83 6.68
C ASP A 290 -4.77 23.60 5.24
N THR A 291 -3.81 23.37 4.32
CA THR A 291 -4.15 23.14 2.92
C THR A 291 -4.82 21.79 2.72
N VAL A 292 -4.32 20.74 3.40
CA VAL A 292 -4.92 19.40 3.38
C VAL A 292 -6.34 19.45 3.96
N LEU A 293 -6.55 20.16 5.06
CA LEU A 293 -7.87 20.34 5.67
C LEU A 293 -8.85 21.04 4.72
N LYS A 294 -8.46 22.18 4.11
CA LYS A 294 -9.28 22.91 3.13
C LYS A 294 -9.67 22.06 1.92
N VAL A 295 -8.73 21.27 1.42
CA VAL A 295 -9.00 20.33 0.31
C VAL A 295 -10.01 19.27 0.78
N GLY A 296 -9.83 18.68 1.97
CA GLY A 296 -10.74 17.70 2.54
C GLY A 296 -12.17 18.26 2.76
N GLU A 297 -12.29 19.47 3.27
CA GLU A 297 -13.59 20.16 3.46
C GLU A 297 -14.30 20.39 2.11
N LEU A 298 -13.56 20.79 1.09
CA LEU A 298 -14.12 21.00 -0.25
C LEU A 298 -14.59 19.69 -0.87
N ILE A 299 -13.82 18.61 -0.73
CA ILE A 299 -14.20 17.27 -1.18
C ILE A 299 -15.45 16.82 -0.44
N LEU A 300 -15.50 16.96 0.91
CA LEU A 300 -16.68 16.61 1.70
C LEU A 300 -17.91 17.36 1.22
N SER A 301 -17.81 18.69 1.04
CA SER A 301 -18.94 19.53 0.61
C SER A 301 -19.56 19.10 -0.73
N LYS A 302 -18.73 18.54 -1.62
CA LYS A 302 -19.16 18.04 -2.93
C LYS A 302 -19.66 16.60 -2.87
N GLN A 303 -19.08 15.79 -2.00
CA GLN A 303 -19.35 14.35 -1.90
C GLN A 303 -20.27 14.00 -0.71
N ILE A 304 -21.04 14.96 -0.20
CA ILE A 304 -21.88 14.75 0.99
C ILE A 304 -22.88 13.60 0.80
N ASN A 305 -23.47 13.49 -0.39
CA ASN A 305 -24.40 12.42 -0.75
C ASN A 305 -23.75 11.02 -0.74
N PHE A 306 -22.47 10.95 -1.07
CA PHE A 306 -21.68 9.72 -1.00
C PHE A 306 -21.53 9.26 0.45
N PHE A 307 -21.20 10.19 1.36
CA PHE A 307 -20.94 9.86 2.76
C PHE A 307 -22.21 9.67 3.61
N GLU A 308 -23.35 10.26 3.21
CA GLU A 308 -24.56 10.19 4.02
C GLU A 308 -25.53 9.10 3.58
N ASN A 309 -25.69 8.87 2.29
CA ASN A 309 -26.82 8.09 1.78
C ASN A 309 -26.45 6.91 0.89
N ASN A 310 -25.41 6.98 0.05
CA ASN A 310 -25.15 5.90 -0.90
C ASN A 310 -23.76 6.00 -1.56
N PRO A 311 -22.91 4.97 -1.45
CA PRO A 311 -21.61 4.91 -2.13
C PRO A 311 -21.66 5.10 -3.64
N LEU A 312 -22.82 4.88 -4.26
CA LEU A 312 -23.04 5.01 -5.70
C LEU A 312 -23.33 6.43 -6.15
N LYS A 313 -23.68 7.35 -5.23
CA LYS A 313 -23.97 8.76 -5.53
C LYS A 313 -22.74 9.65 -5.44
N ILE A 314 -21.62 9.17 -6.00
CA ILE A 314 -20.40 9.97 -6.07
C ILE A 314 -20.57 11.08 -7.13
N ALA A 315 -20.33 12.34 -6.74
CA ALA A 315 -20.42 13.49 -7.63
C ALA A 315 -19.10 13.65 -8.43
N THR A 316 -19.19 14.25 -9.61
CA THR A 316 -17.99 14.59 -10.38
C THR A 316 -17.21 15.70 -9.71
N LEU A 317 -15.91 15.52 -9.56
CA LEU A 317 -15.01 16.52 -8.99
C LEU A 317 -13.65 16.43 -9.69
N SER A 318 -13.17 17.53 -10.22
CA SER A 318 -11.89 17.61 -10.94
C SER A 318 -10.84 18.41 -10.16
N ASN A 319 -9.55 18.11 -10.41
CA ASN A 319 -8.45 18.90 -9.84
C ASN A 319 -8.55 20.39 -10.20
N LYS A 320 -9.11 20.69 -11.38
CA LYS A 320 -9.31 22.05 -11.86
C LYS A 320 -10.30 22.81 -10.98
N GLU A 321 -11.43 22.22 -10.64
CA GLU A 321 -12.43 22.83 -9.75
C GLU A 321 -11.88 23.13 -8.35
N ILE A 322 -11.08 22.20 -7.79
CA ILE A 322 -10.43 22.42 -6.49
C ILE A 322 -9.42 23.56 -6.60
N SER A 323 -8.62 23.58 -7.66
CA SER A 323 -7.59 24.60 -7.88
C SER A 323 -8.19 26.00 -7.98
N GLU A 324 -9.30 26.16 -8.71
CA GLU A 324 -10.02 27.42 -8.87
C GLU A 324 -10.64 27.90 -7.55
N LYS A 325 -11.26 27.00 -6.78
CA LYS A 325 -11.89 27.36 -5.50
C LYS A 325 -10.91 27.74 -4.40
N LEU A 326 -9.76 27.08 -4.35
CA LEU A 326 -8.73 27.30 -3.33
C LEU A 326 -7.63 28.27 -3.76
N ASN A 327 -7.67 28.77 -4.99
CA ASN A 327 -6.62 29.62 -5.59
C ASN A 327 -5.22 29.00 -5.51
N ILE A 328 -5.11 27.69 -5.75
CA ILE A 328 -3.85 26.93 -5.76
C ILE A 328 -3.66 26.27 -7.11
N HIS A 329 -2.42 26.00 -7.50
CA HIS A 329 -2.14 25.37 -8.80
C HIS A 329 -2.61 23.90 -8.83
N GLN A 330 -3.11 23.42 -9.99
CA GLN A 330 -3.59 22.04 -10.16
C GLN A 330 -2.55 20.98 -9.77
N SER A 331 -1.27 21.22 -10.06
CA SER A 331 -0.20 20.32 -9.66
C SER A 331 -0.06 20.22 -8.12
N THR A 332 -0.34 21.30 -7.39
CA THR A 332 -0.34 21.29 -5.92
C THR A 332 -1.50 20.44 -5.39
N VAL A 333 -2.70 20.57 -5.98
CA VAL A 333 -3.85 19.71 -5.65
C VAL A 333 -3.51 18.23 -5.87
N SER A 334 -2.97 17.90 -7.03
CA SER A 334 -2.58 16.52 -7.36
C SER A 334 -1.53 15.95 -6.39
N ARG A 335 -0.58 16.77 -5.94
CA ARG A 335 0.43 16.39 -4.93
C ARG A 335 -0.17 16.16 -3.56
N ILE A 336 -1.12 17.02 -3.14
CA ILE A 336 -1.84 16.87 -1.87
C ILE A 336 -2.65 15.57 -1.85
N LEU A 337 -3.36 15.26 -2.94
CA LEU A 337 -4.21 14.07 -3.04
C LEU A 337 -3.44 12.75 -3.09
N ARG A 338 -2.11 12.81 -3.36
CA ARG A 338 -1.26 11.64 -3.37
C ARG A 338 -0.97 11.21 -1.92
N ASN A 339 -1.14 9.93 -1.62
CA ASN A 339 -0.84 9.34 -0.32
C ASN A 339 -1.58 10.01 0.86
N LYS A 340 -2.79 10.54 0.64
CA LYS A 340 -3.65 11.09 1.68
C LYS A 340 -4.93 10.29 1.80
N TYR A 341 -5.27 9.99 3.04
CA TYR A 341 -6.41 9.16 3.38
C TYR A 341 -7.35 9.88 4.34
N ILE A 342 -8.63 9.55 4.24
CA ILE A 342 -9.68 10.06 5.10
C ILE A 342 -10.35 8.88 5.81
N ASP A 343 -10.48 9.00 7.12
CA ASP A 343 -11.21 8.07 7.96
C ASP A 343 -12.70 8.42 7.93
N THR A 344 -13.49 7.47 7.45
CA THR A 344 -14.93 7.59 7.28
C THR A 344 -15.66 6.49 8.05
N PRO A 345 -16.96 6.63 8.35
CA PRO A 345 -17.74 5.56 8.97
C PRO A 345 -17.77 4.24 8.17
N MET A 346 -17.44 4.30 6.88
CA MET A 346 -17.37 3.14 5.97
C MET A 346 -15.96 2.55 5.84
N GLY A 347 -14.96 3.13 6.55
CA GLY A 347 -13.56 2.74 6.49
C GLY A 347 -12.63 3.83 5.99
N ILE A 348 -11.35 3.50 5.86
CA ILE A 348 -10.31 4.43 5.38
C ILE A 348 -10.33 4.47 3.85
N ILE A 349 -10.52 5.66 3.29
CA ILE A 349 -10.64 5.88 1.84
C ILE A 349 -9.53 6.84 1.38
N PRO A 350 -8.80 6.55 0.28
CA PRO A 350 -7.85 7.51 -0.29
C PRO A 350 -8.60 8.72 -0.87
N LEU A 351 -8.13 9.95 -0.59
CA LEU A 351 -8.76 11.16 -1.11
C LEU A 351 -8.81 11.20 -2.64
N LYS A 352 -7.85 10.55 -3.29
CA LYS A 352 -7.79 10.46 -4.75
C LYS A 352 -8.97 9.68 -5.35
N SER A 353 -9.50 8.66 -4.66
CA SER A 353 -10.65 7.87 -5.15
C SER A 353 -11.96 8.67 -5.18
N LEU A 354 -12.05 9.74 -4.39
CA LEU A 354 -13.20 10.66 -4.39
C LEU A 354 -13.17 11.68 -5.53
N MET A 355 -12.07 11.67 -6.32
CA MET A 355 -11.88 12.53 -7.49
C MET A 355 -12.29 11.78 -8.75
N VAL A 356 -13.55 11.93 -9.14
CA VAL A 356 -14.09 11.22 -10.30
C VAL A 356 -14.42 12.23 -11.40
N SER A 357 -13.87 11.99 -12.60
CA SER A 357 -14.19 12.79 -13.77
C SER A 357 -15.53 12.38 -14.39
N SER A 358 -16.22 13.31 -15.04
CA SER A 358 -17.42 12.98 -15.82
C SER A 358 -17.05 12.21 -17.09
N VAL A 359 -17.83 11.21 -17.43
CA VAL A 359 -17.70 10.45 -18.69
C VAL A 359 -18.17 11.29 -19.88
N SER A 360 -19.12 12.20 -19.66
CA SER A 360 -19.66 13.09 -20.69
C SER A 360 -19.62 14.54 -20.24
N LYS A 361 -19.22 15.44 -21.13
CA LYS A 361 -19.21 16.90 -20.86
C LYS A 361 -20.62 17.48 -20.67
N SER A 362 -21.65 16.85 -21.22
CA SER A 362 -23.05 17.32 -21.17
C SER A 362 -23.85 16.76 -20.00
N ARG A 363 -23.45 15.60 -19.47
CA ARG A 363 -24.13 14.94 -18.35
C ARG A 363 -23.11 14.64 -17.26
N ASN A 364 -23.32 15.14 -16.06
CA ASN A 364 -22.45 14.89 -14.91
C ASN A 364 -22.58 13.44 -14.38
N VAL A 365 -22.42 12.46 -15.27
CA VAL A 365 -22.49 11.04 -14.94
C VAL A 365 -21.08 10.51 -14.73
N THR A 366 -20.87 9.84 -13.60
CA THR A 366 -19.59 9.20 -13.28
C THR A 366 -19.51 7.81 -13.90
N SER A 367 -18.28 7.31 -14.12
CA SER A 367 -18.05 5.95 -14.62
C SER A 367 -18.70 4.87 -13.74
N ILE A 368 -18.72 5.07 -12.43
CA ILE A 368 -19.33 4.15 -11.46
C ILE A 368 -20.86 4.09 -11.65
N GLN A 369 -21.50 5.26 -11.83
CA GLN A 369 -22.94 5.32 -12.10
C GLN A 369 -23.29 4.67 -13.42
N LEU A 370 -22.43 4.81 -14.43
CA LEU A 370 -22.64 4.21 -15.75
C LEU A 370 -22.49 2.69 -15.71
N MET A 371 -21.48 2.17 -15.02
CA MET A 371 -21.31 0.72 -14.81
C MET A 371 -22.55 0.12 -14.15
N LYS A 372 -23.06 0.76 -13.10
CA LYS A 372 -24.26 0.26 -12.42
C LYS A 372 -25.50 0.28 -13.31
N LEU A 373 -25.68 1.32 -14.12
CA LEU A 373 -26.77 1.36 -15.10
C LEU A 373 -26.68 0.20 -16.11
N ILE A 374 -25.46 -0.14 -16.53
CA ILE A 374 -25.23 -1.28 -17.41
C ILE A 374 -25.57 -2.61 -16.72
N GLU A 375 -25.13 -2.78 -15.47
CA GLU A 375 -25.48 -3.96 -14.66
C GLU A 375 -26.98 -4.09 -14.47
N ASP A 376 -27.68 -3.02 -14.13
CA ASP A 376 -29.14 -3.00 -13.95
C ASP A 376 -29.89 -3.34 -15.24
N ILE A 377 -29.36 -2.94 -16.41
CA ILE A 377 -29.93 -3.29 -17.72
C ILE A 377 -29.70 -4.78 -18.01
N THR A 378 -28.47 -5.26 -17.85
CA THR A 378 -28.13 -6.67 -18.11
C THR A 378 -28.86 -7.65 -17.19
N ILE A 379 -29.17 -7.26 -15.95
CA ILE A 379 -30.00 -8.07 -15.03
C ILE A 379 -31.46 -8.08 -15.46
N LYS A 380 -31.98 -6.99 -16.04
CA LYS A 380 -33.35 -6.91 -16.53
C LYS A 380 -33.58 -7.62 -17.88
N GLU A 381 -32.52 -7.83 -18.65
CA GLU A 381 -32.58 -8.55 -19.93
C GLU A 381 -32.35 -10.05 -19.78
N LYS A 382 -31.94 -10.53 -18.61
CA LYS A 382 -31.95 -11.97 -18.22
C LYS A 382 -33.28 -12.38 -17.62
#